data_c6c68407e2ac5f27292ec5e1891864ef
#
_entry.id   c6c68407e2ac5f27292ec5e1891864ef
#
_cell.length_a   1.000
_cell.length_b   1.000
_cell.length_c   1.000
_cell.angle_alpha   90.00
_cell.angle_beta   90.00
_cell.angle_gamma   90.00
#
_symmetry.space_group_name_H-M   'P 1'
#
loop_
_entity.id
_entity.type
_entity.pdbx_description
1 polymer ?
#
loop_
_entity_poly.entity_id
_entity_poly.type
_entity_poly.pdbx_seq_one_letter_code
_entity_poly.pdbx_strand_id
1 'polypeptide(L)'
;MYKAKIIHPLSILLLLVSVISIGCSRSVPTDVSVATSTSAATEPDAGIEVEIVQPTAIEGSINATGKVLVTEDRIANIGPVHEGRIVNFYAGQGAFVRKGQRLAEFESADIDEAEADYLKALSDLANAERTSAAEVKFQQATYDRTKLLVEKEITPAKNLQQAEHDLDVAKANQTSSVESAKVAVSNARRHLQILGMTDAAIDSLAKKSNVGPSVFPLNSPISGTVVERNGTIGATVGSDANLFKIIDLSRVWIDANVFEKDLERVRIGQLVNIKVPAFPDATFTGRVILISSTIDPDTRTVQVRTEVANPDGRLKPDMFANVEIVTAGRRQAISVPLAAVLDEGGRPVVFIADGNNYTKKEVTLGLKSDDRVEIVQGLNAGDKVVTKGNYLLMEQSKGGEQ
;
A
#
# COMPACT_ATOMS: atom_id res chain seq x y z
N MET A 1 -46.66 19.18 -22.43
CA MET A 1 -47.89 19.53 -21.69
C MET A 1 -47.63 19.38 -20.20
N TYR A 2 -47.92 20.48 -19.45
CA TYR A 2 -47.98 20.71 -18.00
C TYR A 2 -46.62 20.69 -17.26
N LYS A 3 -45.99 21.85 -16.94
CA LYS A 3 -46.19 22.93 -15.92
C LYS A 3 -45.98 22.39 -14.50
N ALA A 4 -44.92 22.74 -13.81
CA ALA A 4 -44.55 23.95 -13.06
C ALA A 4 -45.20 24.09 -11.66
N LYS A 5 -44.34 24.32 -10.64
CA LYS A 5 -44.47 25.30 -9.54
C LYS A 5 -43.44 24.95 -8.46
N ILE A 6 -42.39 25.67 -8.23
CA ILE A 6 -42.16 26.92 -7.47
C ILE A 6 -43.02 27.04 -6.22
N ILE A 7 -42.34 27.10 -5.07
CA ILE A 7 -42.60 28.06 -3.95
C ILE A 7 -41.45 28.01 -2.92
N HIS A 8 -40.70 29.11 -2.75
CA HIS A 8 -40.06 29.57 -1.49
C HIS A 8 -41.14 30.27 -0.62
N PRO A 9 -40.99 30.43 0.71
CA PRO A 9 -40.54 31.70 1.26
C PRO A 9 -39.59 31.57 2.47
N LEU A 10 -38.57 32.29 2.57
CA LEU A 10 -38.27 33.54 3.30
C LEU A 10 -39.12 33.82 4.54
N SER A 11 -38.50 33.83 5.73
CA SER A 11 -38.95 34.62 6.88
C SER A 11 -37.77 35.09 7.72
N ILE A 12 -37.53 36.35 7.62
CA ILE A 12 -36.79 37.28 8.47
C ILE A 12 -37.54 37.40 9.80
N LEU A 13 -36.83 37.38 10.94
CA LEU A 13 -37.28 38.07 12.15
C LEU A 13 -36.10 38.71 12.88
N LEU A 14 -36.14 40.01 12.88
CA LEU A 14 -35.31 41.02 13.52
C LEU A 14 -36.03 41.50 14.81
N LEU A 15 -35.33 41.62 15.95
CA LEU A 15 -35.71 42.42 17.13
C LEU A 15 -34.46 42.58 18.00
N LEU A 16 -33.77 43.66 17.99
CA LEU A 16 -33.91 44.99 18.55
C LEU A 16 -34.01 45.05 20.10
N VAL A 17 -32.91 45.55 20.69
CA VAL A 17 -32.75 46.64 21.69
C VAL A 17 -33.18 46.37 23.13
N SER A 18 -32.25 46.52 24.07
CA SER A 18 -32.37 47.55 25.13
C SER A 18 -31.10 47.76 25.92
N VAL A 19 -30.62 48.95 25.83
CA VAL A 19 -29.65 49.66 26.69
C VAL A 19 -30.34 50.03 28.00
N ILE A 20 -29.72 49.77 29.17
CA ILE A 20 -29.93 50.56 30.39
C ILE A 20 -28.61 50.70 31.12
N SER A 21 -28.08 51.90 31.11
CA SER A 21 -27.07 52.49 31.98
C SER A 21 -27.76 53.13 33.21
N ILE A 22 -27.15 52.99 34.38
CA ILE A 22 -27.25 53.83 35.59
C ILE A 22 -26.25 53.21 36.55
N GLY A 23 -25.18 53.77 37.07
CA GLY A 23 -24.92 55.17 37.50
C GLY A 23 -24.66 55.21 38.99
N CYS A 24 -23.53 55.80 39.39
CA CYS A 24 -23.22 56.37 40.72
C CYS A 24 -22.94 55.40 41.88
N SER A 25 -21.90 55.48 42.65
CA SER A 25 -21.00 56.53 43.16
C SER A 25 -20.65 56.24 44.61
N ARG A 26 -19.37 56.55 45.04
CA ARG A 26 -18.86 56.81 46.42
C ARG A 26 -18.70 55.61 47.37
N SER A 27 -17.57 55.41 48.02
CA SER A 27 -16.72 56.29 48.84
C SER A 27 -15.43 55.57 49.24
N VAL A 28 -14.33 56.32 49.31
CA VAL A 28 -13.10 56.07 50.05
C VAL A 28 -13.35 56.62 51.48
N PRO A 29 -12.67 56.23 52.61
CA PRO A 29 -11.25 55.94 52.76
C PRO A 29 -10.91 54.83 53.80
N THR A 30 -9.66 54.35 53.92
CA THR A 30 -8.79 54.64 55.07
C THR A 30 -7.49 53.83 54.95
N ASP A 31 -6.40 54.52 55.15
CA ASP A 31 -5.01 54.08 55.34
C ASP A 31 -4.85 52.88 56.29
N VAL A 32 -3.98 51.93 55.89
CA VAL A 32 -3.06 51.25 56.80
C VAL A 32 -1.71 51.13 56.10
N SER A 33 -0.80 51.93 56.54
CA SER A 33 0.63 51.86 56.32
C SER A 33 1.18 50.59 56.96
N VAL A 34 1.79 49.70 56.15
CA VAL A 34 2.72 48.67 56.64
C VAL A 34 3.91 48.61 55.74
N ALA A 35 5.00 49.02 56.32
CA ALA A 35 6.41 48.78 56.09
C ALA A 35 6.86 48.15 54.77
N THR A 36 7.47 48.96 53.98
CA THR A 36 8.40 48.65 52.93
C THR A 36 9.57 47.79 53.46
N SER A 37 9.59 46.52 53.16
CA SER A 37 10.81 45.76 53.07
C SER A 37 11.21 45.65 51.59
N THR A 38 12.03 46.58 51.18
CA THR A 38 12.76 46.57 49.91
C THR A 38 13.68 45.38 49.89
N SER A 39 13.22 44.23 49.36
CA SER A 39 14.11 43.21 48.85
C SER A 39 14.44 43.64 47.42
N ALA A 40 15.63 44.09 47.22
CA ALA A 40 16.22 44.36 45.93
C ALA A 40 16.23 43.04 45.14
N ALA A 41 15.21 42.78 44.34
CA ALA A 41 15.30 41.83 43.26
C ALA A 41 16.19 42.51 42.21
N THR A 42 17.44 42.10 42.15
CA THR A 42 18.35 42.40 41.06
C THR A 42 17.73 41.86 39.80
N GLU A 43 17.48 42.72 38.81
CA GLU A 43 16.96 42.35 37.50
C GLU A 43 17.82 41.21 36.91
N PRO A 44 17.26 40.15 36.38
CA PRO A 44 18.01 39.14 35.63
C PRO A 44 18.63 39.81 34.40
N ASP A 45 19.93 39.59 34.21
CA ASP A 45 20.72 40.06 33.07
C ASP A 45 19.94 39.78 31.75
N ALA A 46 19.62 40.84 31.01
CA ALA A 46 18.64 40.77 29.89
C ALA A 46 19.15 39.81 28.81
N GLY A 47 18.63 38.57 28.80
CA GLY A 47 18.90 37.57 27.78
C GLY A 47 19.33 36.19 28.26
N ILE A 48 19.50 35.94 29.56
CA ILE A 48 19.85 34.61 30.08
C ILE A 48 18.62 33.93 30.64
N GLU A 49 18.29 32.74 30.08
CA GLU A 49 17.25 31.86 30.59
C GLU A 49 17.88 30.65 31.29
N VAL A 50 17.29 30.24 32.41
CA VAL A 50 17.81 29.16 33.27
C VAL A 50 16.72 28.12 33.47
N GLU A 51 17.07 26.83 33.36
CA GLU A 51 16.19 25.71 33.68
C GLU A 51 16.74 24.95 34.90
N ILE A 52 15.85 24.54 35.80
CA ILE A 52 16.23 23.68 36.94
C ILE A 52 16.28 22.25 36.45
N VAL A 53 17.44 21.63 36.60
CA VAL A 53 17.67 20.23 36.19
C VAL A 53 16.87 19.29 37.07
N GLN A 54 15.99 18.50 36.44
CA GLN A 54 15.21 17.49 37.12
C GLN A 54 15.29 16.15 36.32
N PRO A 55 15.17 15.01 37.00
CA PRO A 55 15.02 13.75 36.28
C PRO A 55 13.79 13.81 35.39
N THR A 56 14.00 13.74 34.07
CA THR A 56 12.94 13.73 33.05
C THR A 56 13.02 12.44 32.28
N ALA A 57 11.85 12.03 31.74
CA ALA A 57 11.82 10.84 30.92
C ALA A 57 12.49 11.14 29.58
N ILE A 58 13.60 10.49 29.30
CA ILE A 58 14.31 10.59 28.03
C ILE A 58 14.26 9.24 27.30
N GLU A 59 14.10 9.31 26.02
CA GLU A 59 14.10 8.18 25.11
C GLU A 59 15.20 8.41 24.07
N GLY A 60 16.06 7.42 23.87
CA GLY A 60 17.12 7.54 22.87
C GLY A 60 16.53 7.39 21.49
N SER A 61 16.80 8.33 20.60
CA SER A 61 16.36 8.28 19.22
C SER A 61 17.47 8.62 18.22
N ILE A 62 17.27 8.20 16.99
CA ILE A 62 18.07 8.56 15.82
C ILE A 62 17.14 9.18 14.80
N ASN A 63 17.45 10.39 14.38
CA ASN A 63 16.72 11.08 13.32
C ASN A 63 17.35 10.84 11.96
N ALA A 64 16.53 10.45 11.01
CA ALA A 64 16.91 10.23 9.63
C ALA A 64 15.84 10.78 8.68
N THR A 65 16.24 11.11 7.48
CA THR A 65 15.30 11.42 6.39
C THR A 65 15.05 10.17 5.58
N GLY A 66 13.81 10.00 5.14
CA GLY A 66 13.41 8.84 4.36
C GLY A 66 12.40 9.18 3.28
N LYS A 67 12.10 8.18 2.47
CA LYS A 67 11.14 8.25 1.36
C LYS A 67 10.14 7.12 1.47
N VAL A 68 8.87 7.44 1.21
CA VAL A 68 7.80 6.44 1.16
C VAL A 68 7.89 5.64 -0.14
N LEU A 69 7.88 4.32 -0.02
CA LEU A 69 7.93 3.38 -1.14
C LEU A 69 6.77 2.38 -1.07
N VAL A 70 6.46 1.77 -2.18
CA VAL A 70 5.53 0.64 -2.27
C VAL A 70 6.32 -0.62 -2.58
N THR A 71 5.93 -1.73 -1.99
CA THR A 71 6.47 -3.04 -2.32
C THR A 71 6.07 -3.49 -3.73
N GLU A 72 6.96 -4.14 -4.43
CA GLU A 72 6.70 -4.63 -5.80
C GLU A 72 5.54 -5.63 -5.83
N ASP A 73 5.38 -6.46 -4.80
CA ASP A 73 4.27 -7.40 -4.65
C ASP A 73 2.89 -6.74 -4.43
N ARG A 74 2.87 -5.42 -4.20
CA ARG A 74 1.66 -4.60 -4.05
C ARG A 74 1.38 -3.71 -5.25
N ILE A 75 2.10 -3.91 -6.33
CA ILE A 75 1.90 -3.23 -7.62
C ILE A 75 1.44 -4.26 -8.62
N ALA A 76 0.35 -3.99 -9.32
CA ALA A 76 -0.12 -4.78 -10.44
C ALA A 76 -0.15 -3.93 -11.71
N ASN A 77 0.62 -4.33 -12.69
CA ASN A 77 0.51 -3.84 -14.06
C ASN A 77 -0.41 -4.81 -14.82
N ILE A 78 -1.47 -4.28 -15.41
CA ILE A 78 -2.55 -5.08 -15.99
C ILE A 78 -2.73 -4.66 -17.45
N GLY A 79 -2.59 -5.61 -18.32
CA GLY A 79 -2.83 -5.47 -19.76
C GLY A 79 -3.56 -6.69 -20.33
N PRO A 80 -3.96 -6.65 -21.60
CA PRO A 80 -4.53 -7.80 -22.25
C PRO A 80 -3.45 -8.86 -22.50
N VAL A 81 -3.84 -10.13 -22.48
CA VAL A 81 -2.92 -11.24 -22.79
C VAL A 81 -2.67 -11.34 -24.30
N HIS A 82 -3.65 -10.88 -25.12
CA HIS A 82 -3.64 -10.92 -26.57
C HIS A 82 -4.03 -9.57 -27.14
N GLU A 83 -3.67 -9.35 -28.40
CA GLU A 83 -4.10 -8.16 -29.11
C GLU A 83 -5.63 -8.09 -29.18
N GLY A 84 -6.17 -6.89 -28.94
CA GLY A 84 -7.61 -6.68 -28.98
C GLY A 84 -8.00 -5.22 -28.97
N ARG A 85 -9.26 -4.95 -29.26
CA ARG A 85 -9.87 -3.62 -29.26
C ARG A 85 -10.59 -3.37 -27.94
N ILE A 86 -10.31 -2.23 -27.31
CA ILE A 86 -10.96 -1.81 -26.08
C ILE A 86 -12.42 -1.44 -26.38
N VAL A 87 -13.35 -2.13 -25.71
CA VAL A 87 -14.79 -1.87 -25.82
C VAL A 87 -15.26 -0.87 -24.78
N ASN A 88 -14.87 -1.08 -23.54
CA ASN A 88 -15.30 -0.22 -22.42
C ASN A 88 -14.29 -0.20 -21.27
N PHE A 89 -14.32 0.88 -20.47
CA PHE A 89 -13.63 1.00 -19.21
C PHE A 89 -14.63 1.15 -18.07
N TYR A 90 -14.43 0.40 -16.98
CA TYR A 90 -15.26 0.42 -15.77
C TYR A 90 -14.55 1.07 -14.58
N ALA A 91 -13.24 1.26 -14.66
CA ALA A 91 -12.44 1.92 -13.63
C ALA A 91 -11.66 3.08 -14.23
N GLY A 92 -11.70 4.23 -13.56
CA GLY A 92 -10.90 5.41 -13.91
C GLY A 92 -9.67 5.54 -13.03
N GLN A 93 -8.75 6.42 -13.42
CA GLN A 93 -7.61 6.82 -12.59
C GLN A 93 -8.11 7.42 -11.28
N GLY A 94 -7.49 7.05 -10.15
CA GLY A 94 -7.88 7.44 -8.80
C GLY A 94 -8.98 6.58 -8.18
N ALA A 95 -9.64 5.69 -8.93
CA ALA A 95 -10.67 4.81 -8.39
C ALA A 95 -10.06 3.68 -7.55
N PHE A 96 -10.69 3.38 -6.42
CA PHE A 96 -10.39 2.16 -5.66
C PHE A 96 -11.10 0.96 -6.30
N VAL A 97 -10.37 -0.13 -6.51
CA VAL A 97 -10.88 -1.37 -7.08
C VAL A 97 -10.59 -2.56 -6.16
N ARG A 98 -11.46 -3.57 -6.21
CA ARG A 98 -11.30 -4.81 -5.44
C ARG A 98 -10.68 -5.90 -6.32
N LYS A 99 -10.01 -6.85 -5.69
CA LYS A 99 -9.55 -8.06 -6.38
C LYS A 99 -10.71 -8.75 -7.08
N GLY A 100 -10.53 -9.08 -8.37
CA GLY A 100 -11.55 -9.68 -9.23
C GLY A 100 -12.54 -8.68 -9.86
N GLN A 101 -12.47 -7.38 -9.50
CA GLN A 101 -13.33 -6.37 -10.10
C GLN A 101 -12.98 -6.15 -11.57
N ARG A 102 -13.99 -6.05 -12.42
CA ARG A 102 -13.86 -5.74 -13.84
C ARG A 102 -13.34 -4.30 -14.01
N LEU A 103 -12.27 -4.15 -14.79
CA LEU A 103 -11.60 -2.88 -15.08
C LEU A 103 -11.92 -2.39 -16.48
N ALA A 104 -11.90 -3.27 -17.45
CA ALA A 104 -12.19 -3.00 -18.85
C ALA A 104 -12.77 -4.24 -19.53
N GLU A 105 -13.28 -4.03 -20.71
CA GLU A 105 -13.67 -5.07 -21.66
C GLU A 105 -12.99 -4.83 -23.00
N PHE A 106 -12.58 -5.91 -23.65
CA PHE A 106 -12.00 -5.85 -24.97
C PHE A 106 -12.46 -7.02 -25.84
N GLU A 107 -12.46 -6.82 -27.14
CA GLU A 107 -12.69 -7.83 -28.17
C GLU A 107 -11.36 -8.25 -28.76
N SER A 108 -11.18 -9.56 -29.00
CA SER A 108 -9.98 -10.10 -29.64
C SER A 108 -10.37 -11.07 -30.73
N ALA A 109 -9.86 -10.85 -31.94
CA ALA A 109 -10.09 -11.74 -33.07
C ALA A 109 -9.54 -13.15 -32.83
N ASP A 110 -8.38 -13.25 -32.14
CA ASP A 110 -7.76 -14.54 -31.81
C ASP A 110 -8.65 -15.39 -30.91
N ILE A 111 -9.35 -14.73 -30.00
CA ILE A 111 -10.29 -15.41 -29.09
C ILE A 111 -11.55 -15.79 -29.81
N ASP A 112 -12.11 -14.93 -30.66
CA ASP A 112 -13.29 -15.24 -31.48
C ASP A 112 -13.03 -16.45 -32.40
N GLU A 113 -11.84 -16.53 -33.03
CA GLU A 113 -11.41 -17.67 -33.84
C GLU A 113 -11.30 -18.94 -33.00
N ALA A 114 -10.64 -18.89 -31.84
CA ALA A 114 -10.51 -20.04 -30.95
C ALA A 114 -11.83 -20.51 -30.36
N GLU A 115 -12.78 -19.60 -30.10
CA GLU A 115 -14.16 -19.96 -29.70
C GLU A 115 -14.91 -20.70 -30.85
N ALA A 116 -14.78 -20.20 -32.07
CA ALA A 116 -15.37 -20.83 -33.25
C ALA A 116 -14.80 -22.25 -33.46
N ASP A 117 -13.50 -22.42 -33.34
CA ASP A 117 -12.83 -23.72 -33.44
C ASP A 117 -13.30 -24.70 -32.36
N TYR A 118 -13.47 -24.25 -31.12
CA TYR A 118 -13.97 -25.07 -30.02
C TYR A 118 -15.41 -25.52 -30.27
N LEU A 119 -16.28 -24.62 -30.71
CA LEU A 119 -17.69 -24.95 -31.05
C LEU A 119 -17.78 -25.91 -32.24
N LYS A 120 -16.92 -25.74 -33.24
CA LYS A 120 -16.78 -26.64 -34.36
C LYS A 120 -16.36 -28.05 -33.90
N ALA A 121 -15.31 -28.14 -33.06
CA ALA A 121 -14.86 -29.42 -32.53
C ALA A 121 -15.95 -30.14 -31.72
N LEU A 122 -16.76 -29.41 -30.93
CA LEU A 122 -17.93 -30.00 -30.25
C LEU A 122 -18.98 -30.53 -31.21
N SER A 123 -19.25 -29.80 -32.29
CA SER A 123 -20.18 -30.24 -33.34
C SER A 123 -19.69 -31.50 -34.08
N ASP A 124 -18.38 -31.51 -34.39
CA ASP A 124 -17.74 -32.65 -35.06
C ASP A 124 -17.75 -33.90 -34.16
N LEU A 125 -17.53 -33.75 -32.83
CA LEU A 125 -17.66 -34.84 -31.88
C LEU A 125 -19.09 -35.40 -31.86
N ALA A 126 -20.11 -34.54 -31.74
CA ALA A 126 -21.49 -34.95 -31.74
C ALA A 126 -21.93 -35.63 -33.07
N ASN A 127 -21.31 -35.19 -34.18
CA ASN A 127 -21.54 -35.83 -35.49
C ASN A 127 -20.85 -37.21 -35.57
N ALA A 128 -19.58 -37.32 -35.11
CA ALA A 128 -18.84 -38.58 -35.06
C ALA A 128 -19.58 -39.63 -34.21
N GLU A 129 -20.05 -39.23 -33.03
CA GLU A 129 -20.84 -40.11 -32.15
C GLU A 129 -22.13 -40.61 -32.85
N ARG A 130 -22.90 -39.72 -33.48
CA ARG A 130 -24.16 -40.10 -34.18
C ARG A 130 -23.94 -41.00 -35.37
N THR A 131 -23.01 -40.62 -36.25
CA THR A 131 -22.79 -41.37 -37.51
C THR A 131 -22.18 -42.73 -37.22
N SER A 132 -21.17 -42.80 -36.35
CA SER A 132 -20.55 -44.09 -36.02
C SER A 132 -21.48 -45.02 -35.22
N ALA A 133 -22.30 -44.47 -34.32
CA ALA A 133 -23.30 -45.26 -33.61
C ALA A 133 -24.38 -45.82 -34.56
N ALA A 134 -24.79 -45.06 -35.58
CA ALA A 134 -25.73 -45.52 -36.60
C ALA A 134 -25.14 -46.68 -37.43
N GLU A 135 -23.84 -46.58 -37.78
CA GLU A 135 -23.12 -47.63 -38.51
C GLU A 135 -23.01 -48.93 -37.71
N VAL A 136 -22.56 -48.82 -36.44
CA VAL A 136 -22.48 -49.99 -35.54
C VAL A 136 -23.85 -50.63 -35.37
N LYS A 137 -24.94 -49.85 -35.22
CA LYS A 137 -26.30 -50.36 -35.12
C LYS A 137 -26.74 -51.10 -36.39
N PHE A 138 -26.36 -50.58 -37.55
CA PHE A 138 -26.66 -51.23 -38.84
C PHE A 138 -25.91 -52.55 -38.95
N GLN A 139 -24.61 -52.58 -38.68
CA GLN A 139 -23.79 -53.79 -38.74
C GLN A 139 -24.25 -54.85 -37.71
N GLN A 140 -24.63 -54.40 -36.51
CA GLN A 140 -25.20 -55.30 -35.48
C GLN A 140 -26.48 -55.96 -35.94
N ALA A 141 -27.39 -55.19 -36.53
CA ALA A 141 -28.64 -55.76 -37.08
C ALA A 141 -28.39 -56.74 -38.25
N THR A 142 -27.34 -56.48 -39.05
CA THR A 142 -26.96 -57.41 -40.19
C THR A 142 -26.34 -58.69 -39.61
N TYR A 143 -25.49 -58.62 -38.61
CA TYR A 143 -24.88 -59.72 -37.86
C TYR A 143 -26.00 -60.58 -37.24
N ASP A 144 -26.92 -60.01 -36.49
CA ASP A 144 -28.00 -60.70 -35.82
C ASP A 144 -28.89 -61.42 -36.79
N ARG A 145 -29.23 -60.79 -37.94
CA ARG A 145 -30.03 -61.43 -39.05
C ARG A 145 -29.24 -62.56 -39.64
N THR A 146 -27.98 -62.39 -39.98
CA THR A 146 -27.19 -63.44 -40.63
C THR A 146 -26.96 -64.61 -39.67
N LYS A 147 -26.82 -64.39 -38.39
CA LYS A 147 -26.70 -65.42 -37.35
C LYS A 147 -27.97 -66.32 -37.33
N LEU A 148 -29.17 -65.73 -37.33
CA LEU A 148 -30.45 -66.49 -37.41
C LEU A 148 -30.62 -67.30 -38.70
N LEU A 149 -30.12 -66.81 -39.84
CA LEU A 149 -30.17 -67.51 -41.12
C LEU A 149 -29.20 -68.68 -41.16
N VAL A 150 -28.00 -68.57 -40.52
CA VAL A 150 -27.04 -69.68 -40.40
C VAL A 150 -27.58 -70.75 -39.47
N GLU A 151 -28.17 -70.37 -38.32
CA GLU A 151 -28.78 -71.29 -37.34
C GLU A 151 -29.92 -72.13 -37.98
N LYS A 152 -30.57 -71.55 -38.98
CA LYS A 152 -31.65 -72.26 -39.78
C LYS A 152 -31.12 -72.96 -41.03
N GLU A 153 -29.81 -73.06 -41.21
CA GLU A 153 -29.08 -73.65 -42.34
C GLU A 153 -29.47 -73.02 -43.73
N ILE A 154 -29.94 -71.77 -43.72
CA ILE A 154 -30.36 -71.06 -44.94
C ILE A 154 -29.17 -70.42 -45.67
N THR A 155 -28.09 -70.06 -44.91
CA THR A 155 -26.94 -69.36 -45.45
C THR A 155 -25.62 -70.00 -44.95
N PRO A 156 -24.51 -69.94 -45.74
CA PRO A 156 -23.20 -70.50 -45.30
C PRO A 156 -22.62 -69.80 -44.12
N ALA A 157 -21.92 -70.56 -43.23
CA ALA A 157 -21.22 -70.01 -42.05
C ALA A 157 -20.18 -68.91 -42.38
N LYS A 158 -19.62 -68.91 -43.61
CA LYS A 158 -18.71 -67.86 -44.09
C LYS A 158 -19.35 -66.46 -44.04
N ASN A 159 -20.67 -66.39 -44.31
CA ASN A 159 -21.38 -65.11 -44.30
C ASN A 159 -21.55 -64.56 -42.88
N LEU A 160 -21.65 -65.41 -41.86
CA LEU A 160 -21.66 -65.00 -40.48
C LEU A 160 -20.26 -64.47 -40.06
N GLN A 161 -19.22 -65.16 -40.43
CA GLN A 161 -17.82 -64.69 -40.14
C GLN A 161 -17.55 -63.34 -40.82
N GLN A 162 -18.09 -63.12 -42.05
CA GLN A 162 -17.97 -61.79 -42.68
C GLN A 162 -18.77 -60.72 -41.94
N ALA A 163 -19.99 -60.99 -41.55
CA ALA A 163 -20.82 -60.04 -40.79
C ALA A 163 -20.26 -59.72 -39.41
N GLU A 164 -19.64 -60.71 -38.77
CA GLU A 164 -18.93 -60.52 -37.51
C GLU A 164 -17.69 -59.58 -37.68
N HIS A 165 -16.89 -59.82 -38.70
CA HIS A 165 -15.77 -59.00 -39.06
C HIS A 165 -16.20 -57.55 -39.35
N ASP A 166 -17.24 -57.35 -40.13
CA ASP A 166 -17.74 -56.04 -40.50
C ASP A 166 -18.29 -55.26 -39.27
N LEU A 167 -18.93 -55.97 -38.34
CA LEU A 167 -19.34 -55.39 -37.05
C LEU A 167 -18.16 -54.97 -36.19
N ASP A 168 -17.09 -55.79 -36.09
CA ASP A 168 -15.93 -55.50 -35.31
C ASP A 168 -15.14 -54.32 -35.91
N VAL A 169 -15.05 -54.24 -37.23
CA VAL A 169 -14.48 -53.06 -37.93
C VAL A 169 -15.29 -51.81 -37.65
N ALA A 170 -16.64 -51.89 -37.69
CA ALA A 170 -17.47 -50.75 -37.37
C ALA A 170 -17.30 -50.26 -35.93
N LYS A 171 -17.20 -51.17 -34.96
CA LYS A 171 -16.91 -50.81 -33.53
C LYS A 171 -15.52 -50.18 -33.37
N ALA A 172 -14.49 -50.73 -34.02
CA ALA A 172 -13.14 -50.18 -34.00
C ALA A 172 -13.09 -48.76 -34.57
N ASN A 173 -13.77 -48.54 -35.71
CA ASN A 173 -13.90 -47.24 -36.37
C ASN A 173 -14.69 -46.24 -35.50
N GLN A 174 -15.74 -46.69 -34.80
CA GLN A 174 -16.48 -45.85 -33.84
C GLN A 174 -15.53 -45.36 -32.76
N THR A 175 -14.80 -46.28 -32.13
CA THR A 175 -13.87 -45.91 -31.03
C THR A 175 -12.82 -44.92 -31.54
N SER A 176 -12.20 -45.21 -32.70
CA SER A 176 -11.15 -44.34 -33.27
C SER A 176 -11.66 -42.94 -33.63
N SER A 177 -12.84 -42.86 -34.31
CA SER A 177 -13.39 -41.57 -34.75
C SER A 177 -13.84 -40.70 -33.55
N VAL A 178 -14.48 -41.30 -32.53
CA VAL A 178 -14.92 -40.59 -31.33
C VAL A 178 -13.73 -40.13 -30.50
N GLU A 179 -12.73 -40.99 -30.32
CA GLU A 179 -11.52 -40.58 -29.56
C GLU A 179 -10.73 -39.48 -30.30
N SER A 180 -10.60 -39.54 -31.60
CA SER A 180 -9.97 -38.47 -32.38
C SER A 180 -10.75 -37.15 -32.23
N ALA A 181 -12.08 -37.17 -32.29
CA ALA A 181 -12.89 -35.98 -32.11
C ALA A 181 -12.80 -35.43 -30.65
N LYS A 182 -12.75 -36.28 -29.62
CA LYS A 182 -12.51 -35.88 -28.23
C LYS A 182 -11.18 -35.20 -28.04
N VAL A 183 -10.12 -35.71 -28.66
CA VAL A 183 -8.80 -35.07 -28.63
C VAL A 183 -8.85 -33.69 -29.28
N ALA A 184 -9.57 -33.51 -30.39
CA ALA A 184 -9.77 -32.22 -31.03
C ALA A 184 -10.46 -31.22 -30.09
N VAL A 185 -11.53 -31.64 -29.41
CA VAL A 185 -12.22 -30.81 -28.38
C VAL A 185 -11.28 -30.44 -27.25
N SER A 186 -10.51 -31.42 -26.76
CA SER A 186 -9.53 -31.15 -25.67
C SER A 186 -8.47 -30.13 -26.08
N ASN A 187 -7.97 -30.23 -27.32
CA ASN A 187 -6.97 -29.29 -27.84
C ASN A 187 -7.55 -27.88 -28.01
N ALA A 188 -8.73 -27.74 -28.57
CA ALA A 188 -9.41 -26.46 -28.74
C ALA A 188 -9.75 -25.83 -27.37
N ARG A 189 -10.20 -26.63 -26.38
CA ARG A 189 -10.41 -26.17 -25.01
C ARG A 189 -9.11 -25.64 -24.38
N ARG A 190 -8.01 -26.37 -24.54
CA ARG A 190 -6.69 -25.95 -24.03
C ARG A 190 -6.23 -24.65 -24.70
N HIS A 191 -6.50 -24.48 -25.97
CA HIS A 191 -6.18 -23.24 -26.67
C HIS A 191 -6.90 -22.05 -26.03
N LEU A 192 -8.21 -22.14 -25.76
CA LEU A 192 -8.97 -21.13 -25.04
C LEU A 192 -8.44 -20.84 -23.63
N GLN A 193 -7.97 -21.88 -22.90
CA GLN A 193 -7.33 -21.70 -21.60
C GLN A 193 -6.00 -20.93 -21.69
N ILE A 194 -5.18 -21.20 -22.71
CA ILE A 194 -3.94 -20.45 -22.99
C ILE A 194 -4.25 -18.99 -23.30
N LEU A 195 -5.34 -18.72 -23.99
CA LEU A 195 -5.85 -17.38 -24.27
C LEU A 195 -6.47 -16.70 -23.02
N GLY A 196 -6.44 -17.35 -21.84
CA GLY A 196 -6.86 -16.78 -20.56
C GLY A 196 -8.34 -16.99 -20.21
N MET A 197 -9.10 -17.80 -20.98
CA MET A 197 -10.46 -18.14 -20.62
C MET A 197 -10.51 -19.08 -19.42
N THR A 198 -11.43 -18.79 -18.49
CA THR A 198 -11.73 -19.70 -17.38
C THR A 198 -12.58 -20.89 -17.84
N ASP A 199 -12.45 -22.04 -17.17
CA ASP A 199 -13.28 -23.21 -17.47
C ASP A 199 -14.77 -22.90 -17.43
N ALA A 200 -15.22 -22.10 -16.48
CA ALA A 200 -16.63 -21.69 -16.39
C ALA A 200 -17.10 -20.88 -17.61
N ALA A 201 -16.23 -20.02 -18.17
CA ALA A 201 -16.51 -19.26 -19.38
C ALA A 201 -16.59 -20.20 -20.58
N ILE A 202 -15.64 -21.13 -20.74
CA ILE A 202 -15.63 -22.13 -21.82
C ILE A 202 -16.88 -23.04 -21.77
N ASP A 203 -17.26 -23.53 -20.58
CA ASP A 203 -18.44 -24.36 -20.41
C ASP A 203 -19.76 -23.60 -20.71
N SER A 204 -19.75 -22.27 -20.54
CA SER A 204 -20.88 -21.42 -20.90
C SER A 204 -21.04 -21.24 -22.40
N LEU A 205 -19.94 -21.27 -23.18
CA LEU A 205 -19.96 -21.19 -24.65
C LEU A 205 -20.71 -22.37 -25.25
N ALA A 206 -20.45 -23.58 -24.74
CA ALA A 206 -21.13 -24.80 -25.23
C ALA A 206 -22.66 -24.75 -25.08
N LYS A 207 -23.17 -23.87 -24.21
CA LYS A 207 -24.61 -23.70 -23.93
C LYS A 207 -25.26 -22.54 -24.68
N LYS A 208 -24.43 -21.61 -25.23
CA LYS A 208 -24.94 -20.44 -25.98
C LYS A 208 -25.29 -20.83 -27.41
N SER A 209 -26.51 -20.57 -27.83
CA SER A 209 -26.98 -20.81 -29.22
C SER A 209 -26.64 -19.68 -30.19
N ASN A 210 -26.04 -18.58 -29.73
CA ASN A 210 -25.76 -17.41 -30.57
C ASN A 210 -24.34 -16.92 -30.29
N VAL A 211 -23.47 -16.95 -31.28
CA VAL A 211 -22.06 -16.51 -31.23
C VAL A 211 -22.05 -15.09 -31.77
N GLY A 212 -22.08 -14.11 -30.86
CA GLY A 212 -21.72 -12.72 -31.17
C GLY A 212 -20.26 -12.49 -30.82
N PRO A 213 -19.67 -11.30 -31.14
CA PRO A 213 -18.32 -10.97 -30.76
C PRO A 213 -18.12 -11.19 -29.25
N SER A 214 -17.09 -11.91 -28.90
CA SER A 214 -16.81 -12.22 -27.51
C SER A 214 -16.11 -11.09 -26.82
N VAL A 215 -16.71 -10.60 -25.74
CA VAL A 215 -16.16 -9.52 -24.94
C VAL A 215 -15.45 -10.09 -23.73
N PHE A 216 -14.17 -9.83 -23.64
CA PHE A 216 -13.29 -10.32 -22.58
C PHE A 216 -13.17 -9.32 -21.44
N PRO A 217 -13.46 -9.73 -20.20
CA PRO A 217 -13.25 -8.87 -19.05
C PRO A 217 -11.79 -8.85 -18.61
N LEU A 218 -11.21 -7.69 -18.49
CA LEU A 218 -9.94 -7.47 -17.82
C LEU A 218 -10.23 -7.17 -16.35
N ASN A 219 -9.81 -8.06 -15.46
CA ASN A 219 -10.10 -7.97 -14.02
C ASN A 219 -8.86 -7.62 -13.21
N SER A 220 -9.06 -6.96 -12.07
CA SER A 220 -7.97 -6.65 -11.14
C SER A 220 -7.48 -7.89 -10.39
N PRO A 221 -6.18 -8.20 -10.38
CA PRO A 221 -5.62 -9.30 -9.59
C PRO A 221 -5.49 -8.95 -8.10
N ILE A 222 -5.46 -7.66 -7.75
CA ILE A 222 -5.32 -7.16 -6.38
C ILE A 222 -6.40 -6.12 -6.05
N SER A 223 -6.62 -5.85 -4.76
CA SER A 223 -7.36 -4.67 -4.33
C SER A 223 -6.40 -3.50 -4.19
N GLY A 224 -6.80 -2.30 -4.65
CA GLY A 224 -5.94 -1.13 -4.60
C GLY A 224 -6.51 0.05 -5.38
N THR A 225 -5.71 1.10 -5.53
CA THR A 225 -6.07 2.30 -6.27
C THR A 225 -5.45 2.27 -7.66
N VAL A 226 -6.22 2.61 -8.67
CA VAL A 226 -5.76 2.76 -10.07
C VAL A 226 -4.92 4.05 -10.14
N VAL A 227 -3.62 3.92 -10.32
CA VAL A 227 -2.71 5.08 -10.45
C VAL A 227 -2.50 5.50 -11.89
N GLU A 228 -2.57 4.55 -12.82
CA GLU A 228 -2.46 4.82 -14.25
C GLU A 228 -3.57 4.07 -15.00
N ARG A 229 -4.14 4.72 -16.00
CA ARG A 229 -5.06 4.13 -16.97
C ARG A 229 -4.68 4.64 -18.37
N ASN A 230 -4.26 3.72 -19.22
CA ASN A 230 -3.81 4.01 -20.57
C ASN A 230 -4.82 3.51 -21.61
N GLY A 231 -4.83 4.11 -22.79
CA GLY A 231 -5.70 3.73 -23.87
C GLY A 231 -7.03 4.48 -23.91
N THR A 232 -7.71 4.36 -25.04
CA THR A 232 -9.02 4.95 -25.32
C THR A 232 -9.98 3.89 -25.82
N ILE A 233 -11.27 4.09 -25.62
CA ILE A 233 -12.32 3.21 -26.18
C ILE A 233 -12.19 3.16 -27.70
N GLY A 234 -12.24 1.96 -28.27
CA GLY A 234 -12.08 1.71 -29.70
C GLY A 234 -10.62 1.54 -30.16
N ALA A 235 -9.62 1.84 -29.33
CA ALA A 235 -8.22 1.61 -29.65
C ALA A 235 -7.88 0.12 -29.65
N THR A 236 -7.06 -0.31 -30.59
CA THR A 236 -6.42 -1.64 -30.58
C THR A 236 -5.15 -1.59 -29.72
N VAL A 237 -4.96 -2.57 -28.86
CA VAL A 237 -3.84 -2.67 -27.94
C VAL A 237 -3.21 -4.06 -28.04
N GLY A 238 -1.89 -4.10 -28.06
CA GLY A 238 -1.13 -5.36 -28.10
C GLY A 238 -1.00 -6.01 -26.71
N SER A 239 -0.48 -7.22 -26.69
CA SER A 239 -0.26 -8.02 -25.46
C SER A 239 0.79 -7.42 -24.52
N ASP A 240 1.63 -6.50 -24.98
CA ASP A 240 2.63 -5.79 -24.22
C ASP A 240 2.12 -4.48 -23.58
N ALA A 241 0.88 -4.08 -23.88
CA ALA A 241 0.29 -2.86 -23.41
C ALA A 241 -0.08 -2.92 -21.91
N ASN A 242 0.44 -1.99 -21.11
CA ASN A 242 0.00 -1.77 -19.74
C ASN A 242 -1.20 -0.81 -19.74
N LEU A 243 -2.40 -1.35 -19.58
CA LEU A 243 -3.64 -0.57 -19.54
C LEU A 243 -3.93 0.03 -18.17
N PHE A 244 -3.62 -0.71 -17.11
CA PHE A 244 -3.81 -0.25 -15.75
C PHE A 244 -2.58 -0.53 -14.91
N LYS A 245 -2.27 0.41 -14.02
CA LYS A 245 -1.38 0.19 -12.91
C LYS A 245 -2.15 0.41 -11.61
N ILE A 246 -2.22 -0.63 -10.81
CA ILE A 246 -2.95 -0.64 -9.54
C ILE A 246 -1.95 -0.81 -8.41
N ILE A 247 -2.11 -0.01 -7.36
CA ILE A 247 -1.24 -0.04 -6.19
C ILE A 247 -2.10 -0.24 -4.93
N ASP A 248 -1.73 -1.23 -4.12
CA ASP A 248 -2.25 -1.40 -2.77
C ASP A 248 -1.42 -0.57 -1.79
N LEU A 249 -2.00 0.54 -1.34
CA LEU A 249 -1.39 1.47 -0.39
C LEU A 249 -1.69 1.15 1.07
N SER A 250 -2.34 0.03 1.40
CA SER A 250 -2.72 -0.31 2.78
C SER A 250 -1.53 -0.46 3.73
N ARG A 251 -0.37 -0.80 3.19
CA ARG A 251 0.94 -0.78 3.85
C ARG A 251 1.96 -0.18 2.92
N VAL A 252 2.85 0.60 3.46
CA VAL A 252 3.95 1.22 2.72
C VAL A 252 5.27 0.97 3.44
N TRP A 253 6.34 1.05 2.69
CA TRP A 253 7.68 1.06 3.24
C TRP A 253 8.20 2.48 3.30
N ILE A 254 9.06 2.74 4.28
CA ILE A 254 9.83 3.96 4.34
C ILE A 254 11.29 3.55 4.44
N ASP A 255 12.06 3.92 3.44
CA ASP A 255 13.50 3.75 3.44
C ASP A 255 14.13 5.01 3.99
N ALA A 256 14.70 4.90 5.19
CA ALA A 256 15.37 5.97 5.90
C ALA A 256 16.89 5.84 5.73
N ASN A 257 17.57 6.94 5.48
CA ASN A 257 19.03 7.01 5.34
C ASN A 257 19.67 7.31 6.70
N VAL A 258 20.22 6.27 7.34
CA VAL A 258 20.87 6.37 8.66
C VAL A 258 22.37 6.47 8.48
N PHE A 259 23.01 7.42 9.16
CA PHE A 259 24.47 7.58 9.11
C PHE A 259 25.20 6.38 9.72
N GLU A 260 26.34 6.02 9.14
CA GLU A 260 27.20 4.90 9.56
C GLU A 260 27.50 4.93 11.08
N LYS A 261 27.82 6.10 11.63
CA LYS A 261 28.11 6.30 13.07
C LYS A 261 26.96 5.91 14.01
N ASP A 262 25.72 5.92 13.50
CA ASP A 262 24.51 5.64 14.29
C ASP A 262 24.02 4.19 14.11
N LEU A 263 24.60 3.46 13.15
CA LEU A 263 24.14 2.13 12.75
C LEU A 263 24.25 1.09 13.88
N GLU A 264 25.28 1.20 14.73
CA GLU A 264 25.47 0.28 15.86
C GLU A 264 24.25 0.25 16.80
N ARG A 265 23.47 1.32 16.85
CA ARG A 265 22.28 1.45 17.71
C ARG A 265 20.99 1.03 17.06
N VAL A 266 20.98 0.73 15.73
CA VAL A 266 19.79 0.32 14.99
C VAL A 266 19.64 -1.20 15.00
N ARG A 267 18.43 -1.68 15.25
CA ARG A 267 18.10 -3.11 15.27
C ARG A 267 16.75 -3.34 14.59
N ILE A 268 16.61 -4.50 13.95
CA ILE A 268 15.33 -4.96 13.42
C ILE A 268 14.32 -5.07 14.56
N GLY A 269 13.08 -4.66 14.30
CA GLY A 269 11.98 -4.67 15.26
C GLY A 269 11.82 -3.40 16.08
N GLN A 270 12.78 -2.47 16.05
CA GLN A 270 12.66 -1.18 16.73
C GLN A 270 11.44 -0.39 16.27
N LEU A 271 10.83 0.33 17.21
CA LEU A 271 9.74 1.25 16.92
C LEU A 271 10.28 2.48 16.18
N VAL A 272 9.49 2.97 15.25
CA VAL A 272 9.83 4.14 14.44
C VAL A 272 8.65 5.08 14.43
N ASN A 273 8.89 6.34 14.78
CA ASN A 273 7.94 7.43 14.64
C ASN A 273 8.24 8.17 13.33
N ILE A 274 7.20 8.43 12.55
CA ILE A 274 7.34 9.03 11.23
C ILE A 274 6.46 10.26 11.13
N LYS A 275 7.05 11.37 10.74
CA LYS A 275 6.38 12.63 10.46
C LYS A 275 6.56 12.98 8.99
N VAL A 276 5.47 13.28 8.32
CA VAL A 276 5.46 13.66 6.91
C VAL A 276 5.05 15.12 6.81
N PRO A 277 5.78 15.99 6.09
CA PRO A 277 5.45 17.42 5.98
C PRO A 277 4.05 17.71 5.47
N ALA A 278 3.48 16.80 4.66
CA ALA A 278 2.11 16.92 4.18
C ALA A 278 1.04 16.76 5.27
N PHE A 279 1.40 16.21 6.45
CA PHE A 279 0.51 15.97 7.60
C PHE A 279 1.25 16.29 8.91
N PRO A 280 1.51 17.58 9.22
CA PRO A 280 2.38 17.99 10.32
C PRO A 280 1.86 17.55 11.70
N ASP A 281 0.54 17.46 11.86
CA ASP A 281 -0.10 17.08 13.14
C ASP A 281 -0.27 15.55 13.28
N ALA A 282 0.11 14.76 12.27
CA ALA A 282 -0.02 13.32 12.29
C ALA A 282 1.34 12.64 12.46
N THR A 283 1.43 11.73 13.44
CA THR A 283 2.57 10.83 13.58
C THR A 283 2.15 9.44 13.16
N PHE A 284 2.84 8.89 12.18
CA PHE A 284 2.69 7.49 11.77
C PHE A 284 3.70 6.65 12.53
N THR A 285 3.33 5.42 12.83
CA THR A 285 4.23 4.50 13.55
C THR A 285 4.51 3.27 12.70
N GLY A 286 5.73 2.78 12.78
CA GLY A 286 6.19 1.59 12.09
C GLY A 286 7.23 0.82 12.87
N ARG A 287 7.79 -0.21 12.22
CA ARG A 287 8.90 -0.99 12.76
C ARG A 287 9.97 -1.22 11.72
N VAL A 288 11.22 -1.19 12.15
CA VAL A 288 12.35 -1.57 11.32
C VAL A 288 12.21 -3.05 10.92
N ILE A 289 12.18 -3.32 9.61
CA ILE A 289 12.09 -4.66 9.06
C ILE A 289 13.37 -5.12 8.36
N LEU A 290 14.17 -4.17 7.88
CA LEU A 290 15.41 -4.46 7.15
C LEU A 290 16.44 -3.36 7.41
N ILE A 291 17.69 -3.76 7.56
CA ILE A 291 18.86 -2.88 7.53
C ILE A 291 19.69 -3.34 6.34
N SER A 292 19.96 -2.44 5.39
CA SER A 292 20.74 -2.77 4.19
C SER A 292 22.15 -3.23 4.57
N SER A 293 22.67 -4.18 3.82
CA SER A 293 24.07 -4.64 3.97
C SER A 293 25.06 -3.77 3.19
N THR A 294 24.57 -2.78 2.43
CA THR A 294 25.38 -1.87 1.63
C THR A 294 25.32 -0.45 2.18
N ILE A 295 26.44 0.22 2.15
CA ILE A 295 26.57 1.64 2.48
C ILE A 295 26.59 2.40 1.18
N ASP A 296 25.82 3.48 1.10
CA ASP A 296 25.91 4.44 0.01
C ASP A 296 27.22 5.24 0.19
N PRO A 297 28.17 5.15 -0.77
CA PRO A 297 29.48 5.77 -0.62
C PRO A 297 29.42 7.31 -0.70
N ASP A 298 28.44 7.87 -1.38
CA ASP A 298 28.32 9.31 -1.59
C ASP A 298 27.75 10.00 -0.35
N THR A 299 26.76 9.40 0.29
CA THR A 299 26.07 9.95 1.45
C THR A 299 26.61 9.40 2.79
N ARG A 300 27.38 8.31 2.76
CA ARG A 300 27.82 7.53 3.93
C ARG A 300 26.66 7.12 4.83
N THR A 301 25.55 6.72 4.21
CA THR A 301 24.38 6.26 4.91
C THR A 301 24.05 4.81 4.58
N VAL A 302 23.36 4.16 5.50
CA VAL A 302 22.79 2.82 5.31
C VAL A 302 21.27 2.97 5.25
N GLN A 303 20.67 2.31 4.30
CA GLN A 303 19.21 2.27 4.14
C GLN A 303 18.59 1.38 5.22
N VAL A 304 17.68 1.95 6.00
CA VAL A 304 16.89 1.26 7.02
C VAL A 304 15.43 1.28 6.59
N ARG A 305 14.88 0.11 6.31
CA ARG A 305 13.50 -0.04 5.86
C ARG A 305 12.56 -0.26 7.02
N THR A 306 11.51 0.52 7.03
CA THR A 306 10.44 0.48 8.03
C THR A 306 9.12 0.15 7.36
N GLU A 307 8.35 -0.81 7.89
CA GLU A 307 6.99 -1.07 7.46
C GLU A 307 6.00 -0.22 8.27
N VAL A 308 5.06 0.41 7.57
CA VAL A 308 4.06 1.31 8.14
C VAL A 308 2.67 0.93 7.65
N ALA A 309 1.73 0.79 8.57
CA ALA A 309 0.32 0.63 8.22
C ALA A 309 -0.25 1.96 7.72
N ASN A 310 -0.97 1.92 6.60
CA ASN A 310 -1.54 3.10 5.94
C ASN A 310 -3.00 2.83 5.51
N PRO A 311 -3.89 2.55 6.46
CA PRO A 311 -5.28 2.14 6.15
C PRO A 311 -6.06 3.20 5.38
N ASP A 312 -5.76 4.47 5.63
CA ASP A 312 -6.45 5.62 5.02
C ASP A 312 -5.82 6.04 3.68
N GLY A 313 -4.72 5.38 3.23
CA GLY A 313 -4.01 5.74 2.00
C GLY A 313 -3.40 7.14 1.99
N ARG A 314 -3.15 7.73 3.19
CA ARG A 314 -2.61 9.09 3.35
C ARG A 314 -1.15 9.18 2.92
N LEU A 315 -0.36 8.16 3.25
CA LEU A 315 1.02 8.05 2.79
C LEU A 315 1.00 7.60 1.32
N LYS A 316 1.60 8.43 0.46
CA LYS A 316 1.69 8.15 -0.98
C LYS A 316 3.15 7.89 -1.36
N PRO A 317 3.39 7.08 -2.38
CA PRO A 317 4.74 6.87 -2.92
C PRO A 317 5.43 8.20 -3.17
N ASP A 318 6.74 8.21 -3.01
CA ASP A 318 7.64 9.35 -3.23
C ASP A 318 7.51 10.50 -2.22
N MET A 319 6.62 10.43 -1.22
CA MET A 319 6.60 11.40 -0.13
C MET A 319 7.89 11.33 0.70
N PHE A 320 8.43 12.49 1.06
CA PHE A 320 9.50 12.58 2.05
C PHE A 320 8.94 12.41 3.45
N ALA A 321 9.73 11.78 4.31
CA ALA A 321 9.40 11.53 5.71
C ALA A 321 10.59 11.83 6.61
N ASN A 322 10.33 12.44 7.77
CA ASN A 322 11.25 12.50 8.88
C ASN A 322 11.01 11.28 9.75
N VAL A 323 12.05 10.51 9.96
CA VAL A 323 12.01 9.19 10.59
C VAL A 323 12.80 9.25 11.89
N GLU A 324 12.15 9.00 13.00
CA GLU A 324 12.74 8.91 14.33
C GLU A 324 12.75 7.44 14.77
N ILE A 325 13.92 6.82 14.78
CA ILE A 325 14.11 5.43 15.22
C ILE A 325 14.38 5.42 16.72
N VAL A 326 13.51 4.74 17.48
CA VAL A 326 13.67 4.60 18.93
C VAL A 326 14.75 3.57 19.23
N THR A 327 15.86 4.01 19.82
CA THR A 327 17.04 3.16 20.06
C THR A 327 17.18 2.67 21.50
N ALA A 328 16.60 3.40 22.45
CA ALA A 328 16.61 3.03 23.86
C ALA A 328 15.25 3.36 24.48
N GLY A 329 14.77 2.46 25.32
CA GLY A 329 13.50 2.66 26.03
C GLY A 329 13.51 3.89 26.93
N ARG A 330 12.33 4.44 27.17
CA ARG A 330 12.10 5.61 28.02
C ARG A 330 12.58 5.33 29.44
N ARG A 331 13.48 6.17 29.93
CA ARG A 331 13.99 6.09 31.30
C ARG A 331 14.10 7.47 31.95
N GLN A 332 14.02 7.53 33.27
CA GLN A 332 14.27 8.76 34.02
C GLN A 332 15.78 9.01 34.07
N ALA A 333 16.19 10.14 33.57
CA ALA A 333 17.58 10.57 33.59
C ALA A 333 17.69 12.09 33.77
N ILE A 334 18.81 12.56 34.26
CA ILE A 334 19.13 13.98 34.26
C ILE A 334 19.30 14.40 32.80
N SER A 335 18.47 15.30 32.33
CA SER A 335 18.57 15.81 30.97
C SER A 335 18.41 17.30 30.88
N VAL A 336 19.09 17.91 29.92
CA VAL A 336 19.00 19.33 29.62
C VAL A 336 18.62 19.55 28.16
N PRO A 337 18.03 20.69 27.80
CA PRO A 337 17.82 21.05 26.40
C PRO A 337 19.14 20.99 25.63
N LEU A 338 19.11 20.53 24.39
CA LEU A 338 20.32 20.43 23.56
C LEU A 338 20.99 21.80 23.38
N ALA A 339 20.20 22.87 23.36
CA ALA A 339 20.68 24.26 23.27
C ALA A 339 21.52 24.71 24.50
N ALA A 340 21.41 24.04 25.66
CA ALA A 340 22.17 24.34 26.86
C ALA A 340 23.60 23.81 26.80
N VAL A 341 23.88 22.84 25.93
CA VAL A 341 25.19 22.21 25.80
C VAL A 341 25.98 22.87 24.69
N LEU A 342 27.19 23.36 25.04
CA LEU A 342 28.14 23.93 24.10
C LEU A 342 29.31 22.98 23.90
N ASP A 343 29.94 23.03 22.73
CA ASP A 343 31.16 22.29 22.42
C ASP A 343 32.39 23.24 22.55
N GLU A 344 33.29 22.89 23.39
CA GLU A 344 34.57 23.61 23.55
C GLU A 344 35.74 22.70 23.18
N GLY A 345 36.09 22.70 21.90
CA GLY A 345 37.23 21.92 21.40
C GLY A 345 37.02 20.40 21.52
N GLY A 346 35.83 19.90 21.32
CA GLY A 346 35.45 18.46 21.42
C GLY A 346 35.02 18.05 22.83
N ARG A 347 34.96 19.00 23.79
CA ARG A 347 34.45 18.75 25.15
C ARG A 347 33.12 19.43 25.36
N PRO A 348 32.07 18.69 25.70
CA PRO A 348 30.77 19.28 25.99
C PRO A 348 30.77 19.96 27.35
N VAL A 349 30.32 21.22 27.36
CA VAL A 349 30.25 22.06 28.57
C VAL A 349 28.87 22.67 28.73
N VAL A 350 28.47 22.92 29.96
CA VAL A 350 27.27 23.66 30.34
C VAL A 350 27.62 24.78 31.33
N PHE A 351 26.78 25.81 31.40
CA PHE A 351 26.89 26.86 32.42
C PHE A 351 25.87 26.62 33.52
N ILE A 352 26.31 26.56 34.76
CA ILE A 352 25.49 26.46 35.97
C ILE A 352 25.39 27.85 36.59
N ALA A 353 24.14 28.26 36.87
CA ALA A 353 23.86 29.53 37.56
C ALA A 353 23.78 29.32 39.07
N ASP A 354 24.62 30.06 39.82
CA ASP A 354 24.57 30.16 41.27
C ASP A 354 24.40 31.63 41.65
N GLY A 355 23.15 32.03 41.85
CA GLY A 355 22.80 33.44 42.00
C GLY A 355 23.12 34.22 40.72
N ASN A 356 24.03 35.22 40.86
CA ASN A 356 24.52 36.04 39.74
C ASN A 356 25.81 35.52 39.10
N ASN A 357 26.32 34.38 39.57
CA ASN A 357 27.54 33.80 39.06
C ASN A 357 27.23 32.62 38.12
N TYR A 358 27.94 32.56 37.00
CA TYR A 358 27.81 31.49 36.02
C TYR A 358 29.13 30.71 35.99
N THR A 359 29.04 29.42 36.31
CA THR A 359 30.22 28.54 36.33
C THR A 359 30.18 27.57 35.19
N LYS A 360 31.23 27.54 34.36
CA LYS A 360 31.41 26.57 33.30
C LYS A 360 31.74 25.21 33.91
N LYS A 361 31.03 24.16 33.46
CA LYS A 361 31.26 22.79 33.92
C LYS A 361 31.27 21.82 32.74
N GLU A 362 32.30 20.98 32.68
CA GLU A 362 32.39 19.89 31.71
C GLU A 362 31.42 18.78 32.08
N VAL A 363 30.73 18.20 31.06
CA VAL A 363 29.72 17.19 31.26
C VAL A 363 29.95 16.00 30.32
N THR A 364 29.49 14.82 30.77
CA THR A 364 29.46 13.62 29.92
C THR A 364 28.06 13.41 29.39
N LEU A 365 27.92 13.39 28.07
CA LEU A 365 26.64 13.22 27.41
C LEU A 365 26.25 11.72 27.33
N GLY A 366 24.94 11.44 27.46
CA GLY A 366 24.34 10.12 27.30
C GLY A 366 23.41 10.05 26.13
N LEU A 367 22.16 9.56 26.37
CA LEU A 367 21.12 9.46 25.35
C LEU A 367 20.75 10.85 24.82
N LYS A 368 20.56 10.91 23.52
CA LYS A 368 20.09 12.11 22.83
C LYS A 368 18.70 11.86 22.26
N SER A 369 17.80 12.78 22.54
CA SER A 369 16.47 12.91 21.96
C SER A 369 16.43 14.14 21.04
N ASP A 370 15.29 14.45 20.41
CA ASP A 370 15.17 15.59 19.48
C ASP A 370 15.54 16.93 20.08
N ASP A 371 15.08 17.19 21.30
CA ASP A 371 15.19 18.49 22.00
C ASP A 371 16.08 18.45 23.23
N ARG A 372 16.38 17.27 23.79
CA ARG A 372 17.11 17.10 25.05
C ARG A 372 18.24 16.09 24.93
N VAL A 373 19.22 16.23 25.81
CA VAL A 373 20.35 15.31 25.96
C VAL A 373 20.52 14.91 27.43
N GLU A 374 20.72 13.63 27.65
CA GLU A 374 21.04 13.07 28.95
C GLU A 374 22.46 13.52 29.39
N ILE A 375 22.58 13.90 30.65
CA ILE A 375 23.88 14.15 31.29
C ILE A 375 24.16 12.99 32.24
N VAL A 376 25.14 12.17 31.88
CA VAL A 376 25.56 11.02 32.69
C VAL A 376 26.42 11.44 33.86
N GLN A 377 27.29 12.43 33.66
CA GLN A 377 28.18 13.00 34.70
C GLN A 377 28.30 14.51 34.53
N GLY A 378 28.45 15.20 35.63
CA GLY A 378 28.72 16.65 35.66
C GLY A 378 27.55 17.49 36.19
N LEU A 379 26.33 16.98 36.26
CA LEU A 379 25.17 17.68 36.83
C LEU A 379 24.44 16.83 37.87
N ASN A 380 23.81 17.54 38.83
CA ASN A 380 22.93 16.94 39.82
C ASN A 380 21.48 17.47 39.66
N ALA A 381 20.53 16.71 40.16
CA ALA A 381 19.16 17.20 40.25
C ALA A 381 19.10 18.43 41.16
N GLY A 382 18.46 19.51 40.69
CA GLY A 382 18.39 20.79 41.37
C GLY A 382 19.38 21.86 40.87
N ASP A 383 20.39 21.47 40.08
CA ASP A 383 21.31 22.45 39.47
C ASP A 383 20.52 23.36 38.50
N LYS A 384 20.89 24.61 38.39
CA LYS A 384 20.29 25.58 37.48
C LYS A 384 21.18 25.73 36.25
N VAL A 385 20.74 25.24 35.12
CA VAL A 385 21.51 25.26 33.86
C VAL A 385 21.00 26.36 32.93
N VAL A 386 21.93 27.13 32.36
CA VAL A 386 21.62 28.17 31.38
C VAL A 386 21.22 27.54 30.06
N THR A 387 20.03 27.84 29.61
CA THR A 387 19.45 27.30 28.35
C THR A 387 19.51 28.30 27.20
N LYS A 388 19.62 29.61 27.53
CA LYS A 388 19.75 30.69 26.55
C LYS A 388 20.73 31.74 27.03
N GLY A 389 21.49 32.36 26.15
CA GLY A 389 22.54 33.30 26.49
C GLY A 389 23.88 32.65 26.84
N ASN A 390 24.00 31.35 26.82
CA ASN A 390 25.19 30.56 27.12
C ASN A 390 26.39 30.88 26.22
N TYR A 391 26.19 31.27 24.96
CA TYR A 391 27.24 31.74 24.05
C TYR A 391 27.89 33.03 24.52
N LEU A 392 27.14 33.99 25.09
CA LEU A 392 27.68 35.23 25.65
C LEU A 392 28.58 34.93 26.84
N LEU A 393 28.17 33.99 27.70
CA LEU A 393 28.97 33.55 28.84
C LEU A 393 30.25 32.83 28.41
N MET A 394 30.20 32.09 27.30
CA MET A 394 31.40 31.43 26.76
C MET A 394 32.42 32.43 26.21
N GLU A 395 31.98 33.52 25.56
CA GLU A 395 32.88 34.60 25.12
C GLU A 395 33.49 35.34 26.29
N GLN A 396 32.72 35.65 27.33
CA GLN A 396 33.21 36.30 28.54
C GLN A 396 34.23 35.42 29.27
N SER A 397 34.03 34.11 29.32
CA SER A 397 34.99 33.19 29.98
C SER A 397 36.33 33.11 29.25
N LYS A 398 36.36 33.31 27.91
CA LYS A 398 37.61 33.35 27.12
C LYS A 398 38.34 34.68 27.20
N GLY A 399 37.62 35.78 27.44
CA GLY A 399 38.21 37.12 27.59
C GLY A 399 38.83 37.40 28.95
N GLY A 400 38.61 36.58 29.97
CA GLY A 400 39.16 36.70 31.33
C GLY A 400 40.47 35.95 31.59
N GLU A 401 40.96 35.19 30.60
CA GLU A 401 42.24 34.43 30.70
C GLU A 401 43.41 35.10 29.96
N GLN A 402 43.38 36.42 29.74
CA GLN A 402 44.53 37.18 29.21
C GLN A 402 45.22 37.99 30.30
#